data_e4102e095f6e4a04b26c0e15f2dca4b6
#
_entry.id   e4102e095f6e4a04b26c0e15f2dca4b6
#
_cell.length_a   1.000
_cell.length_b   1.000
_cell.length_c   1.000
_cell.angle_alpha   90.00
_cell.angle_beta   90.00
_cell.angle_gamma   90.00
#
_symmetry.space_group_name_H-M   'P 1'
#
loop_
_entity.id
_entity.type
_entity.pdbx_description
1 polymer ?
#
loop_
_entity_poly.entity_id
_entity_poly.type
_entity_poly.pdbx_seq_one_letter_code
_entity_poly.pdbx_strand_id
1 'polypeptide(L)'
;MFGQVGFRYEQIKRSFYFWFFQMRVADAVVPANDLAFIEGLWADWSPGFDAREEIRHAKDCLRIPENLRAALGYYRATFSPEKFGSPAEMAAQATVWGRPIPQPTLYLHGTQDGCIALDDEAIKGVAAFLGPGSTVKRVPGVGHFMLAERPAEINARILRFLGNA
;
A
#
# COMPACT_ATOMS: atom_id res chain seq x y z
N MET A 1 10.29 2.74 -9.95
CA MET A 1 10.17 1.89 -8.76
C MET A 1 8.99 0.91 -8.86
N PHE A 2 7.75 1.33 -8.99
CA PHE A 2 6.61 0.42 -9.16
C PHE A 2 6.75 -0.52 -10.35
N GLY A 3 7.34 -0.09 -11.49
CA GLY A 3 7.52 -0.93 -12.67
C GLY A 3 8.44 -2.14 -12.51
N GLN A 4 9.37 -2.12 -11.55
CA GLN A 4 10.27 -3.27 -11.31
C GLN A 4 9.74 -4.23 -10.25
N VAL A 5 9.04 -3.73 -9.23
CA VAL A 5 8.49 -4.54 -8.15
C VAL A 5 7.07 -4.99 -8.43
N GLY A 6 6.25 -4.12 -9.03
CA GLY A 6 4.82 -4.34 -9.23
C GLY A 6 4.48 -5.55 -10.11
N PHE A 7 5.38 -5.95 -11.00
CA PHE A 7 5.19 -7.10 -11.90
C PHE A 7 5.96 -8.36 -11.48
N ARG A 8 6.62 -8.37 -10.33
CA ARG A 8 7.17 -9.61 -9.77
C ARG A 8 6.03 -10.53 -9.32
N TYR A 9 6.19 -11.83 -9.50
CA TYR A 9 5.19 -12.83 -9.13
C TYR A 9 4.67 -12.68 -7.68
N GLU A 10 5.57 -12.49 -6.71
CA GLU A 10 5.20 -12.29 -5.31
C GLU A 10 4.36 -11.01 -5.09
N GLN A 11 4.66 -9.92 -5.78
CA GLN A 11 3.86 -8.71 -5.69
C GLN A 11 2.50 -8.88 -6.35
N ILE A 12 2.43 -9.52 -7.51
CA ILE A 12 1.16 -9.82 -8.19
C ILE A 12 0.26 -10.63 -7.26
N LYS A 13 0.82 -11.66 -6.60
CA LYS A 13 0.10 -12.50 -5.65
C LYS A 13 -0.44 -11.70 -4.45
N ARG A 14 0.36 -10.79 -3.89
CA ARG A 14 -0.07 -9.91 -2.79
C ARG A 14 -1.07 -8.86 -3.24
N SER A 15 -0.98 -8.41 -4.48
CA SER A 15 -1.87 -7.41 -5.09
C SER A 15 -3.05 -8.04 -5.84
N PHE A 16 -3.39 -9.30 -5.62
CA PHE A 16 -4.48 -10.00 -6.31
C PHE A 16 -5.79 -9.22 -6.31
N TYR A 17 -6.04 -8.46 -5.24
CA TYR A 17 -7.26 -7.68 -5.08
C TYR A 17 -7.36 -6.53 -6.09
N PHE A 18 -6.27 -6.03 -6.68
CA PHE A 18 -6.30 -5.05 -7.77
C PHE A 18 -7.09 -5.58 -8.97
N TRP A 19 -6.87 -6.86 -9.29
CA TRP A 19 -7.51 -7.57 -10.38
C TRP A 19 -8.89 -8.07 -9.98
N PHE A 20 -9.01 -8.59 -8.75
CA PHE A 20 -10.26 -9.06 -8.22
C PHE A 20 -11.33 -7.96 -8.18
N PHE A 21 -10.97 -6.74 -7.78
CA PHE A 21 -11.89 -5.62 -7.71
C PHE A 21 -12.38 -5.13 -9.08
N GLN A 22 -11.72 -5.50 -10.19
CA GLN A 22 -12.22 -5.23 -11.53
C GLN A 22 -13.42 -6.13 -11.89
N MET A 23 -13.55 -7.27 -11.23
CA MET A 23 -14.63 -8.22 -11.50
C MET A 23 -15.92 -7.78 -10.82
N ARG A 24 -17.06 -7.94 -11.52
CA ARG A 24 -18.39 -7.63 -10.95
C ARG A 24 -18.71 -8.46 -9.69
N VAL A 25 -18.18 -9.67 -9.61
CA VAL A 25 -18.37 -10.54 -8.43
C VAL A 25 -17.83 -9.91 -7.15
N ALA A 26 -16.87 -8.99 -7.22
CA ALA A 26 -16.34 -8.26 -6.07
C ALA A 26 -17.44 -7.44 -5.35
N ASP A 27 -18.43 -6.92 -6.08
CA ASP A 27 -19.54 -6.17 -5.50
C ASP A 27 -20.42 -7.03 -4.56
N ALA A 28 -20.40 -8.35 -4.75
CA ALA A 28 -21.11 -9.29 -3.88
C ALA A 28 -20.19 -9.92 -2.81
N VAL A 29 -18.94 -10.21 -3.15
CA VAL A 29 -18.01 -10.92 -2.27
C VAL A 29 -17.42 -10.01 -1.20
N VAL A 30 -17.03 -8.78 -1.53
CA VAL A 30 -16.39 -7.89 -0.57
C VAL A 30 -17.30 -7.52 0.61
N PRO A 31 -18.60 -7.19 0.41
CA PRO A 31 -19.52 -6.91 1.53
C PRO A 31 -20.03 -8.16 2.25
N ALA A 32 -19.84 -9.35 1.69
CA ALA A 32 -20.36 -10.58 2.26
C ALA A 32 -19.77 -10.85 3.66
N ASN A 33 -20.55 -11.56 4.48
CA ASN A 33 -20.14 -11.99 5.82
C ASN A 33 -19.60 -10.81 6.65
N ASP A 34 -20.32 -9.70 6.62
CA ASP A 34 -19.92 -8.48 7.33
C ASP A 34 -18.51 -8.00 6.98
N LEU A 35 -18.20 -7.92 5.69
CA LEU A 35 -16.89 -7.45 5.20
C LEU A 35 -15.71 -8.32 5.67
N ALA A 36 -15.90 -9.63 5.81
CA ALA A 36 -14.83 -10.56 6.19
C ALA A 36 -13.64 -10.51 5.22
N PHE A 37 -13.86 -10.11 3.95
CA PHE A 37 -12.78 -9.89 2.99
C PHE A 37 -11.78 -8.82 3.47
N ILE A 38 -12.28 -7.75 4.11
CA ILE A 38 -11.43 -6.68 4.66
C ILE A 38 -10.60 -7.21 5.84
N GLU A 39 -11.19 -8.02 6.71
CA GLU A 39 -10.42 -8.68 7.80
C GLU A 39 -9.27 -9.51 7.25
N GLY A 40 -9.54 -10.29 6.19
CA GLY A 40 -8.49 -11.08 5.52
C GLY A 40 -7.34 -10.24 4.99
N LEU A 41 -7.63 -9.11 4.33
CA LEU A 41 -6.59 -8.19 3.86
C LEU A 41 -5.75 -7.61 5.01
N TRP A 42 -6.38 -7.22 6.12
CA TRP A 42 -5.66 -6.71 7.28
C TRP A 42 -4.75 -7.77 7.89
N ALA A 43 -5.24 -9.01 8.04
CA ALA A 43 -4.46 -10.12 8.56
C ALA A 43 -3.25 -10.45 7.67
N ASP A 44 -3.44 -10.43 6.35
CA ASP A 44 -2.36 -10.67 5.39
C ASP A 44 -1.33 -9.54 5.39
N TRP A 45 -1.78 -8.29 5.48
CA TRP A 45 -0.90 -7.13 5.33
C TRP A 45 -0.11 -6.79 6.59
N SER A 46 -0.67 -7.07 7.77
CA SER A 46 -0.02 -6.84 9.07
C SER A 46 -0.17 -8.07 9.97
N PRO A 47 0.55 -9.16 9.65
CA PRO A 47 0.41 -10.43 10.37
C PRO A 47 0.78 -10.27 11.85
N GLY A 48 -0.11 -10.74 12.72
CA GLY A 48 0.07 -10.69 14.17
C GLY A 48 -0.35 -9.39 14.84
N PHE A 49 -0.77 -8.39 14.07
CA PHE A 49 -1.34 -7.16 14.63
C PHE A 49 -2.79 -7.39 15.06
N ASP A 50 -3.12 -7.02 16.30
CA ASP A 50 -4.50 -7.00 16.77
C ASP A 50 -5.22 -5.75 16.27
N ALA A 51 -5.76 -5.83 15.07
CA ALA A 51 -6.41 -4.72 14.37
C ALA A 51 -7.93 -4.66 14.60
N ARG A 52 -8.46 -5.25 15.66
CA ARG A 52 -9.93 -5.35 15.88
C ARG A 52 -10.62 -3.99 15.90
N GLU A 53 -10.00 -2.99 16.49
CA GLU A 53 -10.58 -1.64 16.57
C GLU A 53 -10.54 -0.94 15.21
N GLU A 54 -9.41 -0.96 14.53
CA GLU A 54 -9.23 -0.37 13.21
C GLU A 54 -10.14 -1.03 12.17
N ILE A 55 -10.23 -2.36 12.20
CA ILE A 55 -11.13 -3.13 11.33
C ILE A 55 -12.59 -2.75 11.60
N ARG A 56 -12.98 -2.59 12.87
CA ARG A 56 -14.33 -2.14 13.21
C ARG A 56 -14.62 -0.78 12.59
N HIS A 57 -13.72 0.20 12.71
CA HIS A 57 -13.88 1.52 12.11
C HIS A 57 -13.95 1.44 10.57
N ALA A 58 -13.09 0.64 9.94
CA ALA A 58 -13.11 0.42 8.50
C ALA A 58 -14.45 -0.18 8.05
N LYS A 59 -14.95 -1.19 8.77
CA LYS A 59 -16.25 -1.80 8.48
C LYS A 59 -17.40 -0.82 8.68
N ASP A 60 -17.42 -0.03 9.75
CA ASP A 60 -18.46 0.97 10.00
C ASP A 60 -18.55 1.96 8.84
N CYS A 61 -17.41 2.36 8.27
CA CYS A 61 -17.38 3.20 7.08
C CYS A 61 -17.86 2.44 5.83
N LEU A 62 -17.37 1.22 5.60
CA LEU A 62 -17.61 0.47 4.36
C LEU A 62 -18.98 -0.24 4.31
N ARG A 63 -19.70 -0.36 5.43
CA ARG A 63 -21.11 -0.81 5.43
C ARG A 63 -22.04 0.18 4.74
N ILE A 64 -21.60 1.43 4.56
CA ILE A 64 -22.32 2.42 3.76
C ILE A 64 -22.06 2.11 2.28
N PRO A 65 -23.08 1.76 1.46
CA PRO A 65 -22.88 1.27 0.10
C PRO A 65 -22.15 2.25 -0.81
N GLU A 66 -22.34 3.55 -0.61
CA GLU A 66 -21.66 4.61 -1.36
C GLU A 66 -20.16 4.61 -1.08
N ASN A 67 -19.77 4.43 0.18
CA ASN A 67 -18.37 4.40 0.60
C ASN A 67 -17.66 3.15 0.04
N LEU A 68 -18.31 1.98 0.12
CA LEU A 68 -17.77 0.77 -0.47
C LEU A 68 -17.61 0.89 -1.98
N ARG A 69 -18.64 1.45 -2.66
CA ARG A 69 -18.58 1.70 -4.11
C ARG A 69 -17.43 2.64 -4.46
N ALA A 70 -17.22 3.70 -3.68
CA ALA A 70 -16.10 4.64 -3.87
C ALA A 70 -14.74 3.96 -3.65
N ALA A 71 -14.60 3.15 -2.60
CA ALA A 71 -13.37 2.40 -2.30
C ALA A 71 -13.01 1.43 -3.43
N LEU A 72 -13.96 0.62 -3.92
CA LEU A 72 -13.74 -0.25 -5.08
C LEU A 72 -13.49 0.57 -6.36
N GLY A 73 -14.20 1.70 -6.50
CA GLY A 73 -14.07 2.61 -7.63
C GLY A 73 -12.67 3.19 -7.78
N TYR A 74 -11.96 3.45 -6.69
CA TYR A 74 -10.56 3.87 -6.70
C TYR A 74 -9.68 2.86 -7.46
N TYR A 75 -9.80 1.58 -7.12
CA TYR A 75 -9.05 0.50 -7.78
C TYR A 75 -9.50 0.31 -9.24
N ARG A 76 -10.79 0.39 -9.51
CA ARG A 76 -11.35 0.29 -10.87
C ARG A 76 -10.85 1.38 -11.79
N ALA A 77 -10.76 2.61 -11.29
CA ALA A 77 -10.24 3.73 -12.06
C ALA A 77 -8.73 3.62 -12.32
N THR A 78 -7.96 3.15 -11.31
CA THR A 78 -6.50 3.08 -11.38
C THR A 78 -6.00 1.87 -12.19
N PHE A 79 -6.65 0.72 -12.04
CA PHE A 79 -6.24 -0.56 -12.65
C PHE A 79 -7.23 -1.06 -13.70
N SER A 80 -7.91 -0.14 -14.40
CA SER A 80 -8.85 -0.50 -15.47
C SER A 80 -8.18 -1.39 -16.52
N PRO A 81 -8.76 -2.55 -16.86
CA PRO A 81 -8.18 -3.46 -17.85
C PRO A 81 -7.96 -2.85 -19.23
N GLU A 82 -8.75 -1.84 -19.59
CA GLU A 82 -8.60 -1.14 -20.87
C GLU A 82 -7.41 -0.20 -20.92
N LYS A 83 -6.97 0.32 -19.76
CA LYS A 83 -5.94 1.36 -19.67
C LYS A 83 -4.65 0.84 -19.07
N PHE A 84 -4.74 0.09 -17.98
CA PHE A 84 -3.59 -0.33 -17.20
C PHE A 84 -2.62 -1.19 -18.04
N GLY A 85 -1.36 -0.75 -18.12
CA GLY A 85 -0.33 -1.40 -18.93
C GLY A 85 -0.35 -1.02 -20.41
N SER A 86 -1.28 -0.15 -20.86
CA SER A 86 -1.22 0.38 -22.22
C SER A 86 0.02 1.25 -22.42
N PRO A 87 0.58 1.34 -23.67
CA PRO A 87 1.76 2.19 -23.94
C PRO A 87 1.55 3.66 -23.51
N ALA A 88 0.34 4.19 -23.69
CA ALA A 88 0.01 5.56 -23.30
C ALA A 88 0.02 5.74 -21.78
N GLU A 89 -0.55 4.82 -21.03
CA GLU A 89 -0.56 4.82 -19.58
C GLU A 89 0.86 4.67 -19.02
N MET A 90 1.63 3.71 -19.54
CA MET A 90 3.02 3.49 -19.13
C MET A 90 3.88 4.73 -19.36
N ALA A 91 3.71 5.43 -20.48
CA ALA A 91 4.40 6.68 -20.77
C ALA A 91 3.98 7.79 -19.79
N ALA A 92 2.68 7.94 -19.52
CA ALA A 92 2.17 8.93 -18.55
C ALA A 92 2.70 8.65 -17.14
N GLN A 93 2.66 7.40 -16.69
CA GLN A 93 3.19 7.01 -15.38
C GLN A 93 4.71 7.23 -15.28
N ALA A 94 5.48 6.95 -16.33
CA ALA A 94 6.92 7.19 -16.34
C ALA A 94 7.27 8.67 -16.13
N THR A 95 6.47 9.59 -16.64
CA THR A 95 6.68 11.03 -16.44
C THR A 95 6.41 11.51 -15.02
N VAL A 96 5.53 10.82 -14.28
CA VAL A 96 5.15 11.17 -12.90
C VAL A 96 6.00 10.39 -11.89
N TRP A 97 6.04 9.07 -12.03
CA TRP A 97 6.66 8.16 -11.06
C TRP A 97 8.15 7.88 -11.31
N GLY A 98 8.64 8.19 -12.52
CA GLY A 98 10.04 8.02 -12.89
C GLY A 98 10.96 9.16 -12.46
N ARG A 99 10.43 10.21 -11.85
CA ARG A 99 11.23 11.37 -11.42
C ARG A 99 11.74 11.18 -10.00
N PRO A 100 13.02 11.53 -9.72
CA PRO A 100 13.51 11.61 -8.37
C PRO A 100 12.71 12.62 -7.53
N ILE A 101 12.53 12.34 -6.27
CA ILE A 101 11.93 13.25 -5.28
C ILE A 101 13.07 14.14 -4.76
N PRO A 102 13.09 15.46 -5.07
CA PRO A 102 14.21 16.32 -4.69
C PRO A 102 14.21 16.70 -3.21
N GLN A 103 13.07 16.62 -2.53
CA GLN A 103 12.94 16.96 -1.12
C GLN A 103 13.55 15.89 -0.22
N PRO A 104 14.13 16.25 0.93
CA PRO A 104 14.46 15.28 1.97
C PRO A 104 13.25 14.42 2.33
N THR A 105 13.39 13.12 2.29
CA THR A 105 12.28 12.17 2.46
C THR A 105 12.63 11.12 3.50
N LEU A 106 11.73 10.89 4.45
CA LEU A 106 11.77 9.71 5.32
C LEU A 106 10.93 8.60 4.70
N TYR A 107 11.59 7.52 4.26
CA TYR A 107 10.91 6.32 3.80
C TYR A 107 11.05 5.21 4.87
N LEU A 108 9.91 4.72 5.35
CA LEU A 108 9.85 3.61 6.29
C LEU A 108 9.11 2.43 5.64
N HIS A 109 9.62 1.22 5.88
CA HIS A 109 8.99 -0.02 5.40
C HIS A 109 9.06 -1.12 6.45
N GLY A 110 7.90 -1.72 6.76
CA GLY A 110 7.83 -2.82 7.71
C GLY A 110 8.48 -4.10 7.16
N THR A 111 9.25 -4.82 7.99
CA THR A 111 9.87 -6.07 7.53
C THR A 111 8.87 -7.21 7.37
N GLN A 112 7.67 -7.07 7.94
CA GLN A 112 6.55 -8.02 7.83
C GLN A 112 5.41 -7.48 6.96
N ASP A 113 5.66 -6.45 6.15
CA ASP A 113 4.66 -5.91 5.24
C ASP A 113 4.20 -6.99 4.25
N GLY A 114 2.96 -7.43 4.41
CA GLY A 114 2.33 -8.44 3.55
C GLY A 114 1.68 -7.86 2.29
N CYS A 115 1.53 -6.53 2.22
CA CYS A 115 0.96 -5.84 1.07
C CYS A 115 2.02 -5.57 -0.01
N ILE A 116 3.19 -5.02 0.39
CA ILE A 116 4.24 -4.62 -0.54
C ILE A 116 5.50 -5.47 -0.30
N ALA A 117 5.87 -6.25 -1.32
CA ALA A 117 7.03 -7.14 -1.27
C ALA A 117 8.32 -6.38 -1.62
N LEU A 118 8.91 -5.70 -0.64
CA LEU A 118 10.21 -5.05 -0.81
C LEU A 118 11.30 -5.83 -0.08
N ASP A 119 12.19 -6.44 -0.86
CA ASP A 119 13.44 -7.01 -0.39
C ASP A 119 14.52 -5.92 -0.23
N ASP A 120 15.70 -6.30 0.25
CA ASP A 120 16.79 -5.35 0.49
C ASP A 120 17.29 -4.69 -0.80
N GLU A 121 17.20 -5.37 -1.95
CA GLU A 121 17.56 -4.82 -3.25
C GLU A 121 16.56 -3.75 -3.70
N ALA A 122 15.26 -4.05 -3.58
CA ALA A 122 14.21 -3.09 -3.88
C ALA A 122 14.28 -1.85 -2.98
N ILE A 123 14.60 -2.02 -1.70
CA ILE A 123 14.82 -0.90 -0.76
C ILE A 123 16.01 -0.02 -1.17
N LYS A 124 17.11 -0.61 -1.65
CA LYS A 124 18.23 0.18 -2.23
C LYS A 124 17.77 0.96 -3.48
N GLY A 125 16.92 0.35 -4.29
CA GLY A 125 16.29 1.02 -5.43
C GLY A 125 15.43 2.23 -5.03
N VAL A 126 14.73 2.16 -3.88
CA VAL A 126 14.00 3.32 -3.34
C VAL A 126 14.95 4.49 -3.06
N ALA A 127 16.05 4.22 -2.38
CA ALA A 127 17.02 5.26 -2.01
C ALA A 127 17.56 6.03 -3.24
N ALA A 128 17.70 5.37 -4.38
CA ALA A 128 18.18 6.00 -5.61
C ALA A 128 17.22 7.07 -6.18
N PHE A 129 15.95 7.07 -5.76
CA PHE A 129 14.95 8.07 -6.18
C PHE A 129 14.77 9.23 -5.20
N LEU A 130 15.48 9.21 -4.08
CA LEU A 130 15.30 10.20 -3.01
C LEU A 130 16.42 11.24 -3.04
N GLY A 131 16.06 12.50 -2.78
CA GLY A 131 16.99 13.61 -2.72
C GLY A 131 17.95 13.58 -1.53
N PRO A 132 18.94 14.47 -1.53
CA PRO A 132 19.88 14.61 -0.41
C PRO A 132 19.16 14.82 0.93
N GLY A 133 19.73 14.32 2.02
CA GLY A 133 19.13 14.38 3.36
C GLY A 133 18.03 13.36 3.62
N SER A 134 17.70 12.52 2.63
CA SER A 134 16.69 11.47 2.79
C SER A 134 17.19 10.30 3.63
N THR A 135 16.24 9.61 4.26
CA THR A 135 16.48 8.43 5.08
C THR A 135 15.58 7.29 4.65
N VAL A 136 16.15 6.13 4.42
CA VAL A 136 15.41 4.88 4.12
C VAL A 136 15.67 3.90 5.25
N LYS A 137 14.62 3.40 5.89
CA LYS A 137 14.72 2.44 7.01
C LYS A 137 13.68 1.34 6.90
N ARG A 138 14.12 0.11 7.18
CA ARG A 138 13.22 -1.00 7.49
C ARG A 138 12.90 -0.99 8.98
N VAL A 139 11.64 -1.22 9.31
CA VAL A 139 11.18 -1.31 10.70
C VAL A 139 10.95 -2.79 11.03
N PRO A 140 11.80 -3.39 11.90
CA PRO A 140 11.70 -4.82 12.19
C PRO A 140 10.38 -5.19 12.89
N GLY A 141 9.79 -6.32 12.47
CA GLY A 141 8.60 -6.91 13.11
C GLY A 141 7.36 -6.05 13.00
N VAL A 142 7.24 -5.24 11.95
CA VAL A 142 6.09 -4.37 11.67
C VAL A 142 5.57 -4.69 10.27
N GLY A 143 4.25 -4.72 10.13
CA GLY A 143 3.55 -4.95 8.86
C GLY A 143 3.28 -3.66 8.08
N HIS A 144 2.20 -3.69 7.32
CA HIS A 144 1.80 -2.60 6.42
C HIS A 144 1.26 -1.38 7.18
N PHE A 145 0.49 -1.62 8.23
CA PHE A 145 -0.18 -0.57 9.00
C PHE A 145 0.69 -0.06 10.16
N MET A 146 1.96 0.18 9.90
CA MET A 146 2.98 0.52 10.91
C MET A 146 2.58 1.68 11.85
N LEU A 147 1.80 2.65 11.35
CA LEU A 147 1.31 3.78 12.16
C LEU A 147 0.29 3.33 13.21
N ALA A 148 -0.51 2.32 12.91
CA ALA A 148 -1.45 1.72 13.86
C ALA A 148 -0.74 0.69 14.76
N GLU A 149 0.18 -0.10 14.21
CA GLU A 149 0.89 -1.14 14.94
C GLU A 149 1.83 -0.60 16.04
N ARG A 150 2.56 0.46 15.73
CA ARG A 150 3.58 1.06 16.64
C ARG A 150 3.56 2.59 16.59
N PRO A 151 2.46 3.25 16.95
CA PRO A 151 2.31 4.70 16.79
C PRO A 151 3.38 5.50 17.51
N ALA A 152 3.75 5.14 18.73
CA ALA A 152 4.77 5.86 19.49
C ALA A 152 6.15 5.80 18.83
N GLU A 153 6.58 4.61 18.37
CA GLU A 153 7.87 4.43 17.69
C GLU A 153 7.91 5.19 16.37
N ILE A 154 6.88 5.03 15.54
CA ILE A 154 6.83 5.64 14.20
C ILE A 154 6.75 7.16 14.30
N ASN A 155 5.90 7.69 15.18
CA ASN A 155 5.80 9.13 15.43
C ASN A 155 7.14 9.71 15.91
N ALA A 156 7.84 9.04 16.83
CA ALA A 156 9.15 9.48 17.27
C ALA A 156 10.21 9.55 16.14
N ARG A 157 10.14 8.61 15.17
CA ARG A 157 11.01 8.62 13.99
C ARG A 157 10.67 9.79 13.07
N ILE A 158 9.38 10.06 12.84
CA ILE A 158 8.88 11.18 12.02
C ILE A 158 9.30 12.51 12.64
N LEU A 159 9.03 12.70 13.93
CA LEU A 159 9.38 13.94 14.64
C LEU A 159 10.90 14.20 14.65
N ARG A 160 11.71 13.18 14.83
CA ARG A 160 13.16 13.29 14.75
C ARG A 160 13.62 13.72 13.35
N PHE A 161 13.04 13.15 12.32
CA PHE A 161 13.36 13.51 10.94
C PHE A 161 13.00 14.96 10.65
N LEU A 162 11.81 15.42 11.05
CA LEU A 162 11.34 16.79 10.88
C LEU A 162 12.16 17.81 11.71
N GLY A 163 12.66 17.41 12.88
CA GLY A 163 13.49 18.26 13.72
C GLY A 163 14.94 18.41 13.23
N ASN A 164 15.38 17.58 12.27
CA ASN A 164 16.71 17.60 11.66
C ASN A 164 16.68 18.03 10.19
N ALA A 165 15.51 18.42 9.65
CA ALA A 165 15.31 18.80 8.26
C ALA A 165 15.49 20.30 8.04
#